data_093491fb4dd6af4a206f9a9bf4f34bb5
#
_entry.id   093491fb4dd6af4a206f9a9bf4f34bb5
#
_cell.length_a   1.000
_cell.length_b   1.000
_cell.length_c   1.000
_cell.angle_alpha   90.00
_cell.angle_beta   90.00
_cell.angle_gamma   90.00
#
_symmetry.space_group_name_H-M   'P 1'
#
loop_
_entity.id
_entity.type
_entity.pdbx_description
1 polymer ?
#
loop_
_entity_poly.entity_id
_entity_poly.type
_entity_poly.pdbx_seq_one_letter_code
_entity_poly.pdbx_strand_id
1 'polypeptide(L)'
;MTRSMSLLLMLASLCAGASLAAAQEADADFDMFEEEFAEESVTISDPLRGLNRIMFNLNDKVYFSIIKPVAQKYKQVTPRAARISMRNFFHNLAAPGRFANCVLQGKGKGANTEFKRFMVNSTVGILGFADPATEKMGLEATREDLGQTLATYGFGNGFYIVWPVFGPSTLRDSIGRAGDILTNPLVYVNRSDAFLTLALAKSANEYSFRLGDYEALKMDTLDPYVVMRDAYIQFRNQQISE
;
A
#
# COMPACT_ATOMS: atom_id res chain seq x y z
N MET A 1 -41.72 -60.83 14.24
CA MET A 1 -40.67 -59.90 14.70
C MET A 1 -39.57 -59.59 13.69
N THR A 2 -39.56 -60.20 12.50
CA THR A 2 -38.44 -60.03 11.50
C THR A 2 -38.69 -58.94 10.45
N ARG A 3 -39.93 -58.55 10.16
CA ARG A 3 -40.18 -57.48 9.14
C ARG A 3 -39.99 -56.04 9.62
N SER A 4 -40.23 -55.79 10.92
CA SER A 4 -40.01 -54.41 11.49
C SER A 4 -38.55 -54.08 11.70
N MET A 5 -37.69 -55.07 11.90
CA MET A 5 -36.26 -54.88 12.11
C MET A 5 -35.53 -54.59 10.78
N SER A 6 -36.00 -55.16 9.66
CA SER A 6 -35.46 -54.87 8.31
C SER A 6 -35.81 -53.46 7.81
N LEU A 7 -37.01 -52.96 8.21
CA LEU A 7 -37.42 -51.60 7.86
C LEU A 7 -36.63 -50.53 8.60
N LEU A 8 -36.31 -50.79 9.88
CA LEU A 8 -35.47 -49.89 10.68
C LEU A 8 -34.01 -49.84 10.22
N LEU A 9 -33.47 -50.95 9.75
CA LEU A 9 -32.12 -51.01 9.18
C LEU A 9 -32.05 -50.31 7.82
N MET A 10 -33.12 -50.41 6.96
CA MET A 10 -33.19 -49.66 5.69
C MET A 10 -33.30 -48.14 5.93
N LEU A 11 -34.12 -47.71 6.89
CA LEU A 11 -34.23 -46.28 7.24
C LEU A 11 -32.92 -45.72 7.80
N ALA A 12 -32.22 -46.47 8.65
CA ALA A 12 -30.92 -46.06 9.21
C ALA A 12 -29.83 -45.94 8.12
N SER A 13 -29.82 -46.84 7.13
CA SER A 13 -28.88 -46.77 6.00
C SER A 13 -29.19 -45.60 5.02
N LEU A 14 -30.50 -45.27 4.83
CA LEU A 14 -30.87 -44.08 4.06
C LEU A 14 -30.49 -42.78 4.75
N CYS A 15 -30.68 -42.67 6.05
CA CYS A 15 -30.26 -41.49 6.81
C CYS A 15 -28.73 -41.31 6.88
N ALA A 16 -27.97 -42.41 6.98
CA ALA A 16 -26.50 -42.37 6.95
C ALA A 16 -25.97 -41.96 5.56
N GLY A 17 -26.62 -42.46 4.49
CA GLY A 17 -26.25 -42.03 3.11
C GLY A 17 -26.55 -40.58 2.81
N ALA A 18 -27.69 -40.07 3.33
CA ALA A 18 -28.05 -38.66 3.14
C ALA A 18 -27.14 -37.71 3.94
N SER A 19 -26.69 -38.10 5.13
CA SER A 19 -25.75 -37.29 5.92
C SER A 19 -24.33 -37.30 5.34
N LEU A 20 -23.91 -38.39 4.69
CA LEU A 20 -22.60 -38.48 4.04
C LEU A 20 -22.58 -37.65 2.75
N ALA A 21 -23.68 -37.65 1.95
CA ALA A 21 -23.83 -36.84 0.76
C ALA A 21 -23.84 -35.34 1.09
N ALA A 22 -24.56 -34.92 2.15
CA ALA A 22 -24.59 -33.53 2.60
C ALA A 22 -23.24 -33.06 3.14
N ALA A 23 -22.46 -33.95 3.78
CA ALA A 23 -21.10 -33.62 4.21
C ALA A 23 -20.13 -33.47 3.03
N GLN A 24 -20.25 -34.32 1.99
CA GLN A 24 -19.44 -34.21 0.77
C GLN A 24 -19.79 -32.96 -0.08
N GLU A 25 -21.07 -32.56 -0.13
CA GLU A 25 -21.46 -31.30 -0.78
C GLU A 25 -20.96 -30.09 0.00
N ALA A 26 -20.97 -30.12 1.33
CA ALA A 26 -20.42 -29.03 2.17
C ALA A 26 -18.89 -28.89 2.05
N ASP A 27 -18.16 -30.02 1.97
CA ASP A 27 -16.71 -30.02 1.72
C ASP A 27 -16.38 -29.52 0.29
N ALA A 28 -17.17 -29.92 -0.72
CA ALA A 28 -16.98 -29.46 -2.10
C ALA A 28 -17.31 -27.96 -2.27
N ASP A 29 -18.33 -27.44 -1.57
CA ASP A 29 -18.63 -26.01 -1.55
C ASP A 29 -17.53 -25.22 -0.82
N PHE A 30 -16.95 -25.78 0.26
CA PHE A 30 -15.85 -25.13 0.97
C PHE A 30 -14.56 -25.11 0.13
N ASP A 31 -14.22 -26.20 -0.54
CA ASP A 31 -13.08 -26.27 -1.46
C ASP A 31 -13.25 -25.33 -2.65
N MET A 32 -14.47 -25.17 -3.19
CA MET A 32 -14.79 -24.24 -4.26
C MET A 32 -14.67 -22.77 -3.81
N PHE A 33 -15.06 -22.46 -2.57
CA PHE A 33 -14.83 -21.16 -1.94
C PHE A 33 -13.32 -20.89 -1.72
N GLU A 34 -12.55 -21.88 -1.29
CA GLU A 34 -11.11 -21.74 -1.15
C GLU A 34 -10.42 -21.53 -2.50
N GLU A 35 -10.85 -22.22 -3.58
CA GLU A 35 -10.32 -22.03 -4.92
C GLU A 35 -10.70 -20.66 -5.49
N GLU A 36 -11.93 -20.17 -5.31
CA GLU A 36 -12.37 -18.84 -5.76
C GLU A 36 -11.61 -17.71 -5.05
N PHE A 37 -11.36 -17.85 -3.74
CA PHE A 37 -10.51 -16.91 -3.01
C PHE A 37 -9.01 -17.10 -3.30
N ALA A 38 -8.56 -18.28 -3.68
CA ALA A 38 -7.18 -18.54 -4.06
C ALA A 38 -6.82 -17.96 -5.44
N GLU A 39 -7.77 -17.92 -6.40
CA GLU A 39 -7.55 -17.29 -7.70
C GLU A 39 -7.37 -15.77 -7.63
N GLU A 40 -7.93 -15.07 -6.63
CA GLU A 40 -7.68 -13.64 -6.37
C GLU A 40 -6.42 -13.37 -5.53
N SER A 41 -5.81 -14.37 -4.92
CA SER A 41 -4.58 -14.19 -4.18
C SER A 41 -3.40 -14.04 -5.14
N VAL A 42 -2.95 -12.80 -5.33
CA VAL A 42 -1.71 -12.52 -6.06
C VAL A 42 -0.55 -13.18 -5.32
N THR A 43 -0.18 -14.41 -5.75
CA THR A 43 0.91 -15.18 -5.15
C THR A 43 2.25 -14.51 -5.46
N ILE A 44 2.74 -13.72 -4.51
CA ILE A 44 4.12 -13.23 -4.59
C ILE A 44 5.05 -14.17 -3.80
N SER A 45 6.25 -14.37 -4.35
CA SER A 45 7.30 -15.07 -3.63
C SER A 45 7.72 -14.32 -2.37
N ASP A 46 7.60 -14.96 -1.22
CA ASP A 46 7.98 -14.42 0.10
C ASP A 46 9.00 -15.33 0.81
N PRO A 47 10.21 -15.48 0.24
CA PRO A 47 11.25 -16.34 0.81
C PRO A 47 11.78 -15.81 2.15
N LEU A 48 11.56 -14.52 2.43
CA LEU A 48 11.97 -13.85 3.67
C LEU A 48 10.82 -13.76 4.69
N ARG A 49 9.76 -14.57 4.58
CA ARG A 49 8.54 -14.49 5.41
C ARG A 49 8.86 -14.40 6.91
N GLY A 50 9.81 -15.18 7.42
CA GLY A 50 10.19 -15.14 8.83
C GLY A 50 10.75 -13.76 9.24
N LEU A 51 11.69 -13.24 8.45
CA LEU A 51 12.29 -11.92 8.67
C LEU A 51 11.23 -10.81 8.47
N ASN A 52 10.45 -10.90 7.42
CA ASN A 52 9.38 -9.94 7.11
C ASN A 52 8.36 -9.84 8.25
N ARG A 53 7.96 -10.95 8.88
CA ARG A 53 7.09 -10.94 10.07
C ARG A 53 7.75 -10.28 11.28
N ILE A 54 9.05 -10.48 11.49
CA ILE A 54 9.77 -9.80 12.57
C ILE A 54 9.77 -8.28 12.32
N MET A 55 10.06 -7.86 11.10
CA MET A 55 10.04 -6.43 10.71
C MET A 55 8.63 -5.83 10.77
N PHE A 56 7.61 -6.58 10.37
CA PHE A 56 6.22 -6.18 10.51
C PHE A 56 5.85 -5.93 11.98
N ASN A 57 6.19 -6.86 12.88
CA ASN A 57 5.94 -6.71 14.31
C ASN A 57 6.75 -5.56 14.95
N LEU A 58 7.97 -5.31 14.45
CA LEU A 58 8.76 -4.15 14.85
C LEU A 58 8.05 -2.85 14.42
N ASN A 59 7.62 -2.78 13.16
CA ASN A 59 6.90 -1.62 12.61
C ASN A 59 5.58 -1.37 13.36
N ASP A 60 4.85 -2.42 13.72
CA ASP A 60 3.64 -2.36 14.54
C ASP A 60 3.93 -1.70 15.91
N LYS A 61 4.98 -2.15 16.60
CA LYS A 61 5.38 -1.56 17.88
C LYS A 61 5.82 -0.09 17.73
N VAL A 62 6.62 0.22 16.70
CA VAL A 62 7.07 1.59 16.40
C VAL A 62 5.86 2.48 16.09
N TYR A 63 4.88 1.97 15.33
CA TYR A 63 3.66 2.71 15.02
C TYR A 63 2.90 3.10 16.29
N PHE A 64 2.57 2.14 17.16
CA PHE A 64 1.79 2.42 18.36
C PHE A 64 2.56 3.21 19.41
N SER A 65 3.87 2.97 19.56
CA SER A 65 4.68 3.59 20.61
C SER A 65 5.22 4.98 20.24
N ILE A 66 5.43 5.26 18.96
CA ILE A 66 6.12 6.48 18.51
C ILE A 66 5.29 7.24 17.46
N ILE A 67 4.97 6.59 16.32
CA ILE A 67 4.38 7.28 15.18
C ILE A 67 2.99 7.83 15.52
N LYS A 68 2.12 6.99 16.05
CA LYS A 68 0.76 7.36 16.42
C LYS A 68 0.71 8.50 17.44
N PRO A 69 1.36 8.44 18.62
CA PRO A 69 1.33 9.54 19.57
C PRO A 69 1.93 10.84 19.03
N VAL A 70 3.00 10.78 18.24
CA VAL A 70 3.59 11.96 17.60
C VAL A 70 2.60 12.57 16.59
N ALA A 71 2.00 11.75 15.72
CA ALA A 71 1.03 12.21 14.73
C ALA A 71 -0.24 12.77 15.38
N GLN A 72 -0.70 12.19 16.48
CA GLN A 72 -1.84 12.70 17.25
C GLN A 72 -1.55 14.09 17.86
N LYS A 73 -0.40 14.25 18.51
CA LYS A 73 0.01 15.54 19.06
C LYS A 73 0.20 16.58 17.96
N TYR A 74 0.86 16.22 16.88
CA TYR A 74 1.02 17.08 15.71
C TYR A 74 -0.35 17.53 15.15
N LYS A 75 -1.30 16.61 15.01
CA LYS A 75 -2.68 16.90 14.57
C LYS A 75 -3.41 17.87 15.51
N GLN A 76 -3.17 17.77 16.83
CA GLN A 76 -3.80 18.64 17.83
C GLN A 76 -3.28 20.08 17.78
N VAL A 77 -1.96 20.27 17.59
CA VAL A 77 -1.31 21.59 17.63
C VAL A 77 -1.24 22.28 16.27
N THR A 78 -1.39 21.51 15.16
CA THR A 78 -1.24 22.05 13.80
C THR A 78 -2.59 22.10 13.11
N PRO A 79 -3.09 23.29 12.71
CA PRO A 79 -4.35 23.44 12.00
C PRO A 79 -4.37 22.61 10.70
N ARG A 80 -5.57 22.14 10.31
CA ARG A 80 -5.74 21.32 9.10
C ARG A 80 -5.21 22.01 7.84
N ALA A 81 -5.44 23.31 7.71
CA ALA A 81 -4.94 24.09 6.56
C ALA A 81 -3.41 24.04 6.45
N ALA A 82 -2.69 24.24 7.57
CA ALA A 82 -1.24 24.17 7.61
C ALA A 82 -0.71 22.77 7.24
N ARG A 83 -1.39 21.71 7.73
CA ARG A 83 -1.04 20.32 7.38
C ARG A 83 -1.26 20.04 5.89
N ILE A 84 -2.35 20.55 5.29
CA ILE A 84 -2.60 20.44 3.84
C ILE A 84 -1.52 21.18 3.06
N SER A 85 -1.19 22.41 3.43
CA SER A 85 -0.12 23.18 2.79
C SER A 85 1.23 22.45 2.85
N MET A 86 1.57 21.88 4.01
CA MET A 86 2.81 21.10 4.16
C MET A 86 2.81 19.86 3.25
N ARG A 87 1.68 19.14 3.15
CA ARG A 87 1.54 17.99 2.24
C ARG A 87 1.72 18.43 0.79
N ASN A 88 1.07 19.53 0.39
CA ASN A 88 1.19 20.06 -0.97
C ASN A 88 2.64 20.46 -1.29
N PHE A 89 3.34 21.10 -0.35
CA PHE A 89 4.75 21.46 -0.50
C PHE A 89 5.63 20.23 -0.77
N PHE A 90 5.55 19.20 0.07
CA PHE A 90 6.32 17.97 -0.14
C PHE A 90 5.94 17.22 -1.41
N HIS A 91 4.67 17.28 -1.77
CA HIS A 91 4.17 16.71 -3.01
C HIS A 91 4.73 17.45 -4.24
N ASN A 92 4.74 18.79 -4.22
CA ASN A 92 5.33 19.61 -5.28
C ASN A 92 6.84 19.40 -5.38
N LEU A 93 7.51 19.22 -4.25
CA LEU A 93 8.95 18.96 -4.22
C LEU A 93 9.34 17.62 -4.86
N ALA A 94 8.43 16.64 -4.87
CA ALA A 94 8.62 15.35 -5.54
C ALA A 94 8.21 15.37 -7.03
N ALA A 95 7.64 16.45 -7.54
CA ALA A 95 7.18 16.54 -8.93
C ALA A 95 8.29 16.33 -9.98
N PRO A 96 9.55 16.80 -9.81
CA PRO A 96 10.61 16.49 -10.76
C PRO A 96 10.89 15.00 -10.92
N GLY A 97 10.82 14.22 -9.83
CA GLY A 97 10.96 12.76 -9.89
C GLY A 97 9.81 12.10 -10.66
N ARG A 98 8.56 12.48 -10.39
CA ARG A 98 7.40 11.97 -11.13
C ARG A 98 7.46 12.36 -12.61
N PHE A 99 7.83 13.59 -12.90
CA PHE A 99 8.06 14.03 -14.29
C PHE A 99 9.09 13.14 -15.00
N ALA A 100 10.24 12.90 -14.38
CA ALA A 100 11.29 12.07 -14.96
C ALA A 100 10.78 10.63 -15.20
N ASN A 101 10.06 10.05 -14.24
CA ASN A 101 9.47 8.71 -14.39
C ASN A 101 8.42 8.67 -15.50
N CYS A 102 7.56 9.68 -15.64
CA CYS A 102 6.63 9.78 -16.77
C CYS A 102 7.37 9.80 -18.12
N VAL A 103 8.46 10.57 -18.21
CA VAL A 103 9.28 10.61 -19.45
C VAL A 103 9.91 9.25 -19.74
N LEU A 104 10.52 8.61 -18.74
CA LEU A 104 11.14 7.30 -18.88
C LEU A 104 10.15 6.21 -19.29
N GLN A 105 8.90 6.31 -18.85
CA GLN A 105 7.82 5.38 -19.22
C GLN A 105 7.15 5.72 -20.56
N GLY A 106 7.53 6.80 -21.22
CA GLY A 106 6.88 7.27 -22.47
C GLY A 106 5.48 7.87 -22.26
N LYS A 107 5.08 8.13 -20.99
CA LYS A 107 3.78 8.72 -20.62
C LYS A 107 3.79 10.25 -20.84
N GLY A 108 3.82 10.70 -22.11
CA GLY A 108 3.96 12.11 -22.47
C GLY A 108 2.87 13.03 -21.89
N LYS A 109 1.62 12.54 -21.77
CA LYS A 109 0.53 13.30 -21.13
C LYS A 109 0.81 13.51 -19.63
N GLY A 110 1.25 12.46 -18.93
CA GLY A 110 1.62 12.52 -17.52
C GLY A 110 2.79 13.49 -17.29
N ALA A 111 3.84 13.38 -18.10
CA ALA A 111 4.99 14.30 -18.06
C ALA A 111 4.56 15.76 -18.22
N ASN A 112 3.74 16.07 -19.23
CA ASN A 112 3.22 17.43 -19.44
C ASN A 112 2.38 17.93 -18.25
N THR A 113 1.56 17.04 -17.65
CA THR A 113 0.77 17.35 -16.46
C THR A 113 1.68 17.67 -15.28
N GLU A 114 2.66 16.83 -14.96
CA GLU A 114 3.59 17.05 -13.85
C GLU A 114 4.41 18.32 -14.04
N PHE A 115 4.88 18.60 -15.27
CA PHE A 115 5.57 19.85 -15.57
C PHE A 115 4.72 21.08 -15.32
N LYS A 116 3.47 21.10 -15.85
CA LYS A 116 2.53 22.21 -15.62
C LYS A 116 2.23 22.39 -14.14
N ARG A 117 1.94 21.30 -13.43
CA ARG A 117 1.69 21.32 -11.98
C ARG A 117 2.86 21.93 -11.23
N PHE A 118 4.09 21.46 -11.51
CA PHE A 118 5.29 21.97 -10.86
C PHE A 118 5.46 23.47 -11.08
N MET A 119 5.30 23.94 -12.32
CA MET A 119 5.43 25.36 -12.66
C MET A 119 4.37 26.21 -11.96
N VAL A 120 3.09 25.82 -12.05
CA VAL A 120 1.99 26.57 -11.44
C VAL A 120 2.06 26.56 -9.92
N ASN A 121 2.31 25.41 -9.31
CA ASN A 121 2.34 25.29 -7.87
C ASN A 121 3.60 25.95 -7.26
N SER A 122 4.72 25.95 -7.97
CA SER A 122 5.94 26.63 -7.50
C SER A 122 5.85 28.15 -7.60
N THR A 123 5.12 28.69 -8.58
CA THR A 123 4.96 30.14 -8.78
C THR A 123 3.70 30.67 -8.09
N VAL A 124 2.53 30.32 -8.60
CA VAL A 124 1.23 30.79 -8.09
C VAL A 124 0.91 30.16 -6.73
N GLY A 125 1.31 28.89 -6.53
CA GLY A 125 1.10 28.13 -5.29
C GLY A 125 2.13 28.38 -4.20
N ILE A 126 3.01 29.39 -4.36
CA ILE A 126 4.04 29.77 -3.37
C ILE A 126 4.89 28.55 -2.99
N LEU A 127 5.78 28.13 -3.89
CA LEU A 127 6.65 26.96 -3.74
C LEU A 127 5.89 25.63 -3.51
N GLY A 128 4.60 25.58 -3.83
CA GLY A 128 3.77 24.38 -3.66
C GLY A 128 3.02 24.30 -2.33
N PHE A 129 3.01 25.33 -1.50
CA PHE A 129 2.16 25.35 -0.29
C PHE A 129 0.67 25.36 -0.60
N ALA A 130 0.28 25.92 -1.75
CA ALA A 130 -1.05 25.75 -2.34
C ALA A 130 -0.98 24.88 -3.60
N ASP A 131 -2.10 24.29 -4.02
CA ASP A 131 -2.22 23.46 -5.23
C ASP A 131 -3.22 24.06 -6.24
N PRO A 132 -2.96 25.27 -6.77
CA PRO A 132 -3.82 25.88 -7.78
C PRO A 132 -3.88 25.05 -9.08
N ALA A 133 -2.92 24.17 -9.35
CA ALA A 133 -2.95 23.29 -10.49
C ALA A 133 -4.12 22.31 -10.41
N THR A 134 -4.38 21.70 -9.25
CA THR A 134 -5.57 20.86 -9.04
C THR A 134 -6.82 21.73 -8.88
N GLU A 135 -6.80 22.72 -7.99
CA GLU A 135 -7.99 23.47 -7.59
C GLU A 135 -8.61 24.32 -8.71
N LYS A 136 -7.77 24.93 -9.57
CA LYS A 136 -8.23 25.85 -10.61
C LYS A 136 -8.13 25.31 -12.03
N MET A 137 -7.23 24.35 -12.26
CA MET A 137 -6.97 23.84 -13.60
C MET A 137 -7.40 22.37 -13.78
N GLY A 138 -7.83 21.68 -12.71
CA GLY A 138 -8.23 20.26 -12.75
C GLY A 138 -7.10 19.31 -13.13
N LEU A 139 -5.85 19.72 -12.93
CA LEU A 139 -4.68 18.90 -13.25
C LEU A 139 -4.39 17.97 -12.05
N GLU A 140 -4.77 16.73 -12.17
CA GLU A 140 -4.45 15.71 -11.16
C GLU A 140 -2.99 15.27 -11.25
N ALA A 141 -2.36 15.03 -10.10
CA ALA A 141 -0.99 14.55 -10.06
C ALA A 141 -0.89 13.08 -10.46
N THR A 142 0.16 12.74 -11.19
CA THR A 142 0.50 11.33 -11.41
C THR A 142 1.10 10.71 -10.15
N ARG A 143 1.13 9.38 -10.11
CA ARG A 143 1.73 8.62 -8.98
C ARG A 143 2.94 7.82 -9.44
N GLU A 144 3.60 8.29 -10.49
CA GLU A 144 4.71 7.59 -11.12
C GLU A 144 5.95 7.59 -10.24
N ASP A 145 6.58 6.42 -10.14
CA ASP A 145 7.83 6.21 -9.45
C ASP A 145 8.79 5.31 -10.26
N LEU A 146 10.03 5.21 -9.85
CA LEU A 146 11.02 4.41 -10.56
C LEU A 146 10.74 2.90 -10.47
N GLY A 147 10.02 2.41 -9.44
CA GLY A 147 9.57 1.02 -9.39
C GLY A 147 8.60 0.68 -10.51
N GLN A 148 7.66 1.59 -10.83
CA GLN A 148 6.76 1.47 -11.99
C GLN A 148 7.54 1.59 -13.31
N THR A 149 8.50 2.51 -13.37
CA THR A 149 9.39 2.65 -14.54
C THR A 149 10.13 1.33 -14.80
N LEU A 150 10.72 0.71 -13.78
CA LEU A 150 11.37 -0.60 -13.92
C LEU A 150 10.40 -1.68 -14.38
N ALA A 151 9.15 -1.67 -13.88
CA ALA A 151 8.12 -2.59 -14.33
C ALA A 151 7.81 -2.44 -15.83
N THR A 152 7.70 -1.22 -16.33
CA THR A 152 7.48 -0.92 -17.76
C THR A 152 8.62 -1.48 -18.64
N TYR A 153 9.84 -1.54 -18.11
CA TYR A 153 10.98 -2.19 -18.78
C TYR A 153 11.05 -3.72 -18.58
N GLY A 154 10.01 -4.33 -18.00
CA GLY A 154 9.90 -5.77 -17.86
C GLY A 154 10.54 -6.34 -16.59
N PHE A 155 10.99 -5.52 -15.66
CA PHE A 155 11.47 -6.02 -14.38
C PHE A 155 10.29 -6.48 -13.50
N GLY A 156 10.27 -7.75 -13.16
CA GLY A 156 9.28 -8.33 -12.24
C GLY A 156 9.41 -7.79 -10.82
N ASN A 157 8.42 -8.07 -9.97
CA ASN A 157 8.40 -7.63 -8.57
C ASN A 157 9.63 -8.13 -7.77
N GLY A 158 10.21 -9.28 -8.15
CA GLY A 158 11.14 -10.01 -7.31
C GLY A 158 10.42 -10.59 -6.09
N PHE A 159 11.07 -10.61 -4.95
CA PHE A 159 10.47 -11.09 -3.70
C PHE A 159 9.97 -9.94 -2.81
N TYR A 160 9.04 -10.28 -1.93
CA TYR A 160 8.46 -9.34 -0.97
C TYR A 160 9.42 -9.05 0.19
N ILE A 161 9.50 -7.79 0.61
CA ILE A 161 10.37 -7.30 1.68
C ILE A 161 9.58 -6.35 2.58
N VAL A 162 9.72 -6.49 3.90
CA VAL A 162 9.25 -5.48 4.85
C VAL A 162 10.44 -4.72 5.41
N TRP A 163 10.54 -3.43 5.09
CA TRP A 163 11.59 -2.58 5.63
C TRP A 163 11.23 -2.05 7.02
N PRO A 164 12.18 -1.96 7.95
CA PRO A 164 11.95 -1.30 9.23
C PRO A 164 11.57 0.17 8.98
N VAL A 165 10.51 0.62 9.62
CA VAL A 165 9.91 1.97 9.53
C VAL A 165 9.24 2.28 8.18
N PHE A 166 9.80 1.81 7.06
CA PHE A 166 9.28 2.10 5.71
C PHE A 166 8.15 1.17 5.25
N GLY A 167 7.95 0.04 5.95
CA GLY A 167 6.87 -0.90 5.69
C GLY A 167 7.06 -1.78 4.45
N PRO A 168 5.94 -2.22 3.82
CA PRO A 168 5.94 -3.16 2.71
C PRO A 168 6.63 -2.64 1.46
N SER A 169 7.30 -3.53 0.74
CA SER A 169 8.00 -3.27 -0.52
C SER A 169 8.22 -4.58 -1.28
N THR A 170 8.72 -4.47 -2.51
CA THR A 170 9.32 -5.57 -3.26
C THR A 170 10.79 -5.25 -3.55
N LEU A 171 11.53 -6.23 -4.07
CA LEU A 171 12.92 -5.99 -4.49
C LEU A 171 12.99 -4.87 -5.53
N ARG A 172 12.15 -4.94 -6.58
CA ARG A 172 12.06 -3.91 -7.61
C ARG A 172 11.72 -2.54 -7.03
N ASP A 173 10.68 -2.47 -6.20
CA ASP A 173 10.22 -1.20 -5.63
C ASP A 173 11.22 -0.63 -4.61
N SER A 174 12.01 -1.49 -3.95
CA SER A 174 13.11 -1.06 -3.08
C SER A 174 14.24 -0.38 -3.88
N ILE A 175 14.60 -0.96 -5.03
CA ILE A 175 15.57 -0.36 -5.97
C ILE A 175 15.00 0.95 -6.53
N GLY A 176 13.72 0.94 -6.91
CA GLY A 176 13.01 2.14 -7.39
C GLY A 176 13.04 3.27 -6.36
N ARG A 177 12.70 2.99 -5.10
CA ARG A 177 12.77 3.99 -4.02
C ARG A 177 14.18 4.56 -3.82
N ALA A 178 15.20 3.71 -3.90
CA ALA A 178 16.59 4.18 -3.79
C ALA A 178 16.95 5.15 -4.93
N GLY A 179 16.49 4.87 -6.15
CA GLY A 179 16.66 5.79 -7.29
C GLY A 179 15.84 7.06 -7.18
N ASP A 180 14.59 6.99 -6.73
CA ASP A 180 13.73 8.16 -6.52
C ASP A 180 14.27 9.11 -5.44
N ILE A 181 15.01 8.59 -4.46
CA ILE A 181 15.72 9.41 -3.48
C ILE A 181 16.68 10.37 -4.19
N LEU A 182 17.39 9.92 -5.22
CA LEU A 182 18.35 10.76 -5.96
C LEU A 182 17.69 11.90 -6.73
N THR A 183 16.42 11.77 -7.10
CA THR A 183 15.65 12.83 -7.77
C THR A 183 15.02 13.82 -6.79
N ASN A 184 15.06 13.52 -5.50
CA ASN A 184 14.45 14.35 -4.47
C ASN A 184 15.40 15.50 -4.06
N PRO A 185 15.02 16.78 -4.26
CA PRO A 185 15.88 17.93 -3.92
C PRO A 185 16.31 17.97 -2.44
N LEU A 186 15.56 17.35 -1.53
CA LEU A 186 15.89 17.30 -0.11
C LEU A 186 17.20 16.57 0.18
N VAL A 187 17.60 15.64 -0.66
CA VAL A 187 18.86 14.87 -0.48
C VAL A 187 20.08 15.76 -0.67
N TYR A 188 19.94 16.83 -1.44
CA TYR A 188 21.03 17.78 -1.73
C TYR A 188 21.15 18.92 -0.70
N VAL A 189 20.33 18.89 0.35
CA VAL A 189 20.49 19.81 1.47
C VAL A 189 21.70 19.39 2.29
N ASN A 190 22.77 20.20 2.25
CA ASN A 190 24.10 19.92 2.82
C ASN A 190 24.16 19.82 4.38
N ARG A 191 23.04 19.53 5.02
CA ARG A 191 22.94 19.37 6.49
C ARG A 191 22.13 18.11 6.76
N SER A 192 22.81 17.09 7.23
CA SER A 192 22.16 15.80 7.56
C SER A 192 21.07 15.93 8.64
N ASP A 193 21.21 16.87 9.56
CA ASP A 193 20.22 17.23 10.57
C ASP A 193 18.95 17.85 9.96
N ALA A 194 19.09 18.73 8.97
CA ALA A 194 17.97 19.33 8.27
C ALA A 194 17.19 18.29 7.42
N PHE A 195 17.91 17.41 6.72
CA PHE A 195 17.28 16.33 5.96
C PHE A 195 16.44 15.42 6.86
N LEU A 196 17.01 14.95 7.99
CA LEU A 196 16.30 14.09 8.93
C LEU A 196 15.07 14.80 9.52
N THR A 197 15.22 16.07 9.90
CA THR A 197 14.11 16.88 10.44
C THR A 197 12.97 17.02 9.45
N LEU A 198 13.28 17.32 8.18
CA LEU A 198 12.27 17.45 7.12
C LEU A 198 11.61 16.11 6.80
N ALA A 199 12.36 15.00 6.79
CA ALA A 199 11.82 13.66 6.59
C ALA A 199 10.86 13.25 7.72
N LEU A 200 11.23 13.54 8.98
CA LEU A 200 10.37 13.29 10.14
C LEU A 200 9.12 14.18 10.13
N ALA A 201 9.26 15.47 9.79
CA ALA A 201 8.14 16.39 9.66
C ALA A 201 7.17 15.94 8.56
N LYS A 202 7.68 15.54 7.39
CA LYS A 202 6.88 14.94 6.31
C LYS A 202 6.12 13.71 6.80
N SER A 203 6.81 12.78 7.46
CA SER A 203 6.19 11.55 7.96
C SER A 203 5.11 11.83 9.00
N ALA A 204 5.38 12.68 9.99
CA ALA A 204 4.40 13.07 11.01
C ALA A 204 3.16 13.72 10.38
N ASN A 205 3.37 14.58 9.37
CA ASN A 205 2.30 15.22 8.63
C ASN A 205 1.44 14.19 7.88
N GLU A 206 2.04 13.26 7.14
CA GLU A 206 1.32 12.21 6.39
C GLU A 206 0.53 11.29 7.34
N TYR A 207 1.16 10.79 8.40
CA TYR A 207 0.46 9.95 9.38
C TYR A 207 -0.67 10.69 10.11
N SER A 208 -0.60 12.02 10.25
CA SER A 208 -1.67 12.81 10.86
C SER A 208 -3.00 12.79 10.09
N PHE A 209 -2.98 12.43 8.80
CA PHE A 209 -4.17 12.25 7.97
C PHE A 209 -4.69 10.80 7.95
N ARG A 210 -3.84 9.83 8.29
CA ARG A 210 -4.13 8.38 8.23
C ARG A 210 -4.28 7.72 9.59
N LEU A 211 -4.51 8.53 10.64
CA LEU A 211 -4.75 7.99 11.99
C LEU A 211 -6.07 7.22 12.01
N GLY A 212 -6.00 5.95 12.38
CA GLY A 212 -7.14 5.02 12.44
C GLY A 212 -7.16 4.00 11.30
N ASP A 213 -6.57 4.29 10.12
CA ASP A 213 -6.61 3.39 8.96
C ASP A 213 -5.92 2.04 9.25
N TYR A 214 -4.75 2.11 9.90
CA TYR A 214 -3.99 0.91 10.26
C TYR A 214 -4.67 0.10 11.36
N GLU A 215 -5.25 0.77 12.35
CA GLU A 215 -6.00 0.13 13.43
C GLU A 215 -7.23 -0.58 12.90
N ALA A 216 -7.98 0.04 11.99
CA ALA A 216 -9.15 -0.57 11.36
C ALA A 216 -8.74 -1.84 10.60
N LEU A 217 -7.73 -1.78 9.75
CA LEU A 217 -7.22 -2.95 9.04
C LEU A 217 -6.82 -4.07 10.01
N LYS A 218 -6.17 -3.75 11.11
CA LYS A 218 -5.71 -4.74 12.08
C LYS A 218 -6.86 -5.40 12.87
N MET A 219 -7.96 -4.68 13.12
CA MET A 219 -9.12 -5.21 13.82
C MET A 219 -9.93 -6.19 12.98
N ASP A 220 -9.97 -5.96 11.67
CA ASP A 220 -10.85 -6.69 10.75
C ASP A 220 -10.19 -7.94 10.14
N THR A 221 -8.95 -8.28 10.56
CA THR A 221 -8.18 -9.36 9.92
C THR A 221 -7.60 -10.36 10.92
N LEU A 222 -7.60 -11.65 10.53
CA LEU A 222 -6.98 -12.72 11.30
C LEU A 222 -5.44 -12.66 11.23
N ASP A 223 -4.88 -12.35 10.07
CA ASP A 223 -3.44 -12.20 9.85
C ASP A 223 -3.13 -10.85 9.16
N PRO A 224 -2.92 -9.77 9.93
CA PRO A 224 -2.64 -8.45 9.37
C PRO A 224 -1.38 -8.39 8.48
N TYR A 225 -0.41 -9.28 8.69
CA TYR A 225 0.77 -9.36 7.84
C TYR A 225 0.42 -9.81 6.43
N VAL A 226 -0.37 -10.86 6.28
CA VAL A 226 -0.79 -11.39 4.98
C VAL A 226 -1.63 -10.36 4.23
N VAL A 227 -2.65 -9.81 4.90
CA VAL A 227 -3.52 -8.79 4.29
C VAL A 227 -2.74 -7.55 3.85
N MET A 228 -1.78 -7.08 4.66
CA MET A 228 -0.94 -5.93 4.30
C MET A 228 -0.04 -6.24 3.10
N ARG A 229 0.51 -7.47 3.02
CA ARG A 229 1.32 -7.92 1.88
C ARG A 229 0.49 -7.92 0.60
N ASP A 230 -0.67 -8.58 0.65
CA ASP A 230 -1.51 -8.79 -0.54
C ASP A 230 -2.13 -7.47 -1.01
N ALA A 231 -2.60 -6.63 -0.10
CA ALA A 231 -3.06 -5.28 -0.41
C ALA A 231 -1.96 -4.41 -1.05
N TYR A 232 -0.72 -4.51 -0.55
CA TYR A 232 0.42 -3.80 -1.16
C TYR A 232 0.65 -4.25 -2.60
N ILE A 233 0.67 -5.56 -2.85
CA ILE A 233 0.92 -6.11 -4.19
C ILE A 233 -0.20 -5.76 -5.16
N GLN A 234 -1.46 -5.89 -4.76
CA GLN A 234 -2.62 -5.51 -5.58
C GLN A 234 -2.57 -4.03 -5.94
N PHE A 235 -2.31 -3.17 -4.95
CA PHE A 235 -2.17 -1.73 -5.18
C PHE A 235 -1.03 -1.41 -6.17
N ARG A 236 0.14 -2.08 -6.05
CA ARG A 236 1.26 -1.87 -6.96
C ARG A 236 0.95 -2.37 -8.36
N ASN A 237 0.31 -3.52 -8.51
CA ASN A 237 -0.09 -4.04 -9.81
C ASN A 237 -1.09 -3.11 -10.51
N GLN A 238 -2.06 -2.57 -9.77
CA GLN A 238 -2.98 -1.56 -10.30
C GLN A 238 -2.22 -0.32 -10.81
N GLN A 239 -1.30 0.23 -10.00
CA GLN A 239 -0.51 1.39 -10.42
C GLN A 239 0.34 1.16 -11.68
N ILE A 240 0.81 -0.06 -11.90
CA ILE A 240 1.61 -0.42 -13.08
C ILE A 240 0.73 -0.58 -14.32
N SER A 241 -0.52 -1.00 -14.15
CA SER A 241 -1.49 -1.19 -15.25
C SER A 241 -2.10 0.12 -15.75
N GLU A 242 -2.01 1.22 -15.01
CA GLU A 242 -2.46 2.57 -15.39
C GLU A 242 -1.44 3.27 -16.32
#